data_b83efa90f8392872b94c2f8f1dc74cc0
#
_entry.id   b83efa90f8392872b94c2f8f1dc74cc0
#
_cell.length_a   1.000
_cell.length_b   1.000
_cell.length_c   1.000
_cell.angle_alpha   90.00
_cell.angle_beta   90.00
_cell.angle_gamma   90.00
#
_symmetry.space_group_name_H-M   'P 1'
#
loop_
_entity.id
_entity.type
_entity.pdbx_description
1 polymer ?
#
loop_
_entity_poly.entity_id
_entity_poly.type
_entity_poly.pdbx_seq_one_letter_code
_entity_poly.pdbx_strand_id
1 'polypeptide(L)'
;MSWRTVIISSTAKLDYQMGYLVIRKDDVTKIHLSEIETVMIESTSVSLTAALLCELTKKKIKVIFCDEKRNPSSELISYYGAHDTSLKVRNQIAWTDDIKKHVWTEIVAEKIRKQALHLQHWKREESDLLYQYINEIEFGDVTNREGHAAKVYFNALFGMDFTRSAENVTNAALNYGYSLLLSTFNRCVVANGYITQLGLFHDNVFNQFNLACYLMEPFRPLVDLKVKKMAFLFFEKEEKHEMVSLLKEEVTIGNRNEYLTNAIKIYTRSVFDALNDNDVSQIKFYRTNEL
;
A
#
# COMPACT_ATOMS: atom_id res chain seq x y z
N MET A 1 -0.23 -6.69 -20.09
CA MET A 1 0.08 -6.27 -18.70
C MET A 1 -0.63 -7.19 -17.75
N SER A 2 -0.01 -7.55 -16.62
CA SER A 2 -0.68 -8.30 -15.56
C SER A 2 -1.62 -7.37 -14.80
N TRP A 3 -2.87 -7.76 -14.61
CA TRP A 3 -3.91 -6.91 -14.01
C TRP A 3 -4.80 -7.68 -13.04
N ARG A 4 -4.71 -9.01 -13.02
CA ARG A 4 -5.63 -9.87 -12.31
C ARG A 4 -5.15 -10.15 -10.89
N THR A 5 -6.00 -9.88 -9.90
CA THR A 5 -5.86 -10.42 -8.55
C THR A 5 -6.65 -11.72 -8.45
N VAL A 6 -5.96 -12.80 -8.07
CA VAL A 6 -6.56 -14.12 -7.87
C VAL A 6 -6.66 -14.38 -6.38
N ILE A 7 -7.88 -14.59 -5.88
CA ILE A 7 -8.15 -14.86 -4.46
C ILE A 7 -8.52 -16.33 -4.29
N ILE A 8 -7.81 -17.02 -3.41
CA ILE A 8 -8.06 -18.42 -3.08
C ILE A 8 -8.69 -18.49 -1.68
N SER A 9 -10.02 -18.47 -1.63
CA SER A 9 -10.80 -18.34 -0.40
C SER A 9 -11.27 -19.65 0.25
N SER A 10 -10.96 -20.79 -0.36
CA SER A 10 -11.35 -22.12 0.13
C SER A 10 -10.25 -23.15 -0.11
N THR A 11 -10.38 -24.34 0.46
CA THR A 11 -9.48 -25.48 0.23
C THR A 11 -9.22 -25.68 -1.26
N ALA A 12 -7.96 -25.74 -1.65
CA ALA A 12 -7.55 -25.95 -3.03
C ALA A 12 -6.12 -26.53 -3.09
N LYS A 13 -5.82 -27.20 -4.19
CA LYS A 13 -4.43 -27.51 -4.57
C LYS A 13 -4.01 -26.62 -5.74
N LEU A 14 -2.89 -25.92 -5.58
CA LEU A 14 -2.34 -25.02 -6.58
C LEU A 14 -1.06 -25.62 -7.17
N ASP A 15 -1.01 -25.75 -8.48
CA ASP A 15 0.19 -26.19 -9.18
C ASP A 15 0.48 -25.34 -10.43
N TYR A 16 1.65 -25.53 -11.00
CA TYR A 16 2.09 -24.86 -12.23
C TYR A 16 2.08 -25.86 -13.38
N GLN A 17 1.44 -25.51 -14.49
CA GLN A 17 1.49 -26.27 -15.73
C GLN A 17 1.59 -25.35 -16.95
N MET A 18 2.64 -25.47 -17.73
CA MET A 18 2.81 -24.84 -19.07
C MET A 18 2.43 -23.34 -19.11
N GLY A 19 2.88 -22.54 -18.14
CA GLY A 19 2.59 -21.11 -18.08
C GLY A 19 1.32 -20.74 -17.30
N TYR A 20 0.60 -21.72 -16.75
CA TYR A 20 -0.66 -21.49 -16.03
C TYR A 20 -0.53 -21.78 -14.53
N LEU A 21 -1.20 -20.95 -13.73
CA LEU A 21 -1.64 -21.30 -12.39
C LEU A 21 -2.84 -22.24 -12.55
N VAL A 22 -2.72 -23.45 -12.06
CA VAL A 22 -3.80 -24.46 -12.06
C VAL A 22 -4.35 -24.59 -10.65
N ILE A 23 -5.64 -24.27 -10.51
CA ILE A 23 -6.38 -24.33 -9.26
C ILE A 23 -7.28 -25.54 -9.30
N ARG A 24 -7.03 -26.53 -8.40
CA ARG A 24 -7.81 -27.76 -8.30
C ARG A 24 -8.66 -27.70 -7.04
N LYS A 25 -9.94 -27.70 -7.26
CA LYS A 25 -11.03 -27.87 -6.30
C LYS A 25 -11.93 -28.98 -6.83
N ASP A 26 -13.24 -28.86 -6.71
CA ASP A 26 -14.21 -29.70 -7.39
C ASP A 26 -14.03 -29.62 -8.91
N ASP A 27 -13.76 -28.41 -9.41
CA ASP A 27 -13.39 -28.12 -10.79
C ASP A 27 -11.94 -27.69 -10.92
N VAL A 28 -11.40 -27.80 -12.15
CA VAL A 28 -10.05 -27.34 -12.49
C VAL A 28 -10.10 -26.02 -13.23
N THR A 29 -9.61 -24.97 -12.60
CA THR A 29 -9.46 -23.64 -13.22
C THR A 29 -8.01 -23.40 -13.61
N LYS A 30 -7.76 -22.85 -14.81
CA LYS A 30 -6.44 -22.49 -15.30
C LYS A 30 -6.42 -20.99 -15.61
N ILE A 31 -5.41 -20.26 -15.07
CA ILE A 31 -5.19 -18.85 -15.31
C ILE A 31 -3.76 -18.66 -15.79
N HIS A 32 -3.58 -18.01 -16.94
CA HIS A 32 -2.25 -17.78 -17.47
C HIS A 32 -1.47 -16.80 -16.60
N LEU A 33 -0.22 -17.12 -16.25
CA LEU A 33 0.57 -16.33 -15.30
C LEU A 33 0.81 -14.87 -15.75
N SER A 34 0.81 -14.60 -17.07
CA SER A 34 0.97 -13.24 -17.59
C SER A 34 -0.20 -12.31 -17.26
N GLU A 35 -1.39 -12.87 -16.94
CA GLU A 35 -2.54 -12.07 -16.54
C GLU A 35 -2.50 -11.71 -15.05
N ILE A 36 -1.76 -12.49 -14.24
CA ILE A 36 -1.81 -12.40 -12.79
C ILE A 36 -0.82 -11.35 -12.29
N GLU A 37 -1.29 -10.40 -11.53
CA GLU A 37 -0.47 -9.46 -10.77
C GLU A 37 -0.29 -9.90 -9.32
N THR A 38 -1.36 -10.40 -8.70
CA THR A 38 -1.36 -10.82 -7.29
C THR A 38 -2.12 -12.12 -7.11
N VAL A 39 -1.57 -13.01 -6.31
CA VAL A 39 -2.26 -14.20 -5.77
C VAL A 39 -2.41 -13.99 -4.26
N MET A 40 -3.65 -13.95 -3.78
CA MET A 40 -3.96 -13.87 -2.36
C MET A 40 -4.51 -15.22 -1.90
N ILE A 41 -3.87 -15.81 -0.91
CA ILE A 41 -4.23 -17.11 -0.35
C ILE A 41 -4.89 -16.84 0.99
N GLU A 42 -6.22 -16.76 0.98
CA GLU A 42 -7.03 -16.48 2.17
C GLU A 42 -7.26 -17.71 3.04
N SER A 43 -7.30 -18.88 2.43
CA SER A 43 -7.54 -20.11 3.18
C SER A 43 -6.23 -20.75 3.60
N THR A 44 -6.10 -21.10 4.87
CA THR A 44 -4.98 -21.87 5.41
C THR A 44 -4.96 -23.33 4.95
N SER A 45 -6.08 -23.84 4.38
CA SER A 45 -6.22 -25.19 3.85
C SER A 45 -5.86 -25.29 2.36
N VAL A 46 -4.88 -24.50 1.91
CA VAL A 46 -4.38 -24.52 0.52
C VAL A 46 -3.02 -25.18 0.46
N SER A 47 -2.84 -26.12 -0.48
CA SER A 47 -1.52 -26.70 -0.77
C SER A 47 -0.94 -26.11 -2.05
N LEU A 48 0.38 -25.81 -2.04
CA LEU A 48 1.10 -25.26 -3.17
C LEU A 48 2.31 -26.10 -3.52
N THR A 49 2.64 -26.18 -4.81
CA THR A 49 3.89 -26.82 -5.25
C THR A 49 5.04 -25.81 -5.26
N ALA A 50 6.25 -26.26 -4.92
CA ALA A 50 7.46 -25.43 -5.02
C ALA A 50 7.68 -24.92 -6.45
N ALA A 51 7.35 -25.70 -7.47
CA ALA A 51 7.45 -25.28 -8.87
C ALA A 51 6.56 -24.06 -9.17
N LEU A 52 5.34 -24.02 -8.62
CA LEU A 52 4.46 -22.86 -8.74
C LEU A 52 5.09 -21.63 -8.07
N LEU A 53 5.56 -21.74 -6.83
CA LEU A 53 6.18 -20.63 -6.11
C LEU A 53 7.40 -20.08 -6.85
N CYS A 54 8.25 -20.94 -7.41
CA CYS A 54 9.38 -20.54 -8.23
C CYS A 54 8.94 -19.73 -9.46
N GLU A 55 7.93 -20.17 -10.19
CA GLU A 55 7.46 -19.47 -11.38
C GLU A 55 6.74 -18.15 -11.05
N LEU A 56 5.96 -18.10 -9.97
CA LEU A 56 5.37 -16.84 -9.47
C LEU A 56 6.46 -15.82 -9.13
N THR A 57 7.51 -16.25 -8.45
CA THR A 57 8.66 -15.40 -8.08
C THR A 57 9.42 -14.91 -9.32
N LYS A 58 9.75 -15.79 -10.28
CA LYS A 58 10.42 -15.41 -11.54
C LYS A 58 9.63 -14.36 -12.32
N LYS A 59 8.30 -14.49 -12.35
CA LYS A 59 7.41 -13.55 -13.03
C LYS A 59 7.08 -12.32 -12.19
N LYS A 60 7.68 -12.21 -11.00
CA LYS A 60 7.44 -11.11 -10.05
C LYS A 60 5.96 -10.94 -9.68
N ILE A 61 5.19 -12.04 -9.69
CA ILE A 61 3.81 -12.07 -9.23
C ILE A 61 3.80 -12.01 -7.71
N LYS A 62 3.01 -11.12 -7.15
CA LYS A 62 2.86 -10.97 -5.72
C LYS A 62 2.08 -12.15 -5.14
N VAL A 63 2.58 -12.72 -4.04
CA VAL A 63 1.86 -13.78 -3.31
C VAL A 63 1.71 -13.33 -1.86
N ILE A 64 0.46 -13.23 -1.42
CA ILE A 64 0.07 -12.88 -0.04
C ILE A 64 -0.54 -14.11 0.59
N PHE A 65 -0.09 -14.44 1.79
CA PHE A 65 -0.71 -15.45 2.64
C PHE A 65 -1.48 -14.75 3.75
N CYS A 66 -2.66 -15.26 4.06
CA CYS A 66 -3.50 -14.75 5.14
C CYS A 66 -3.50 -15.71 6.34
N ASP A 67 -3.82 -15.16 7.50
CA ASP A 67 -4.06 -15.89 8.73
C ASP A 67 -5.44 -16.58 8.74
N GLU A 68 -5.79 -17.25 9.83
CA GLU A 68 -7.06 -17.97 10.01
C GLU A 68 -8.27 -17.01 9.99
N LYS A 69 -8.03 -15.74 10.29
CA LYS A 69 -9.04 -14.65 10.22
C LYS A 69 -9.09 -14.00 8.83
N ARG A 70 -8.34 -14.55 7.86
CA ARG A 70 -8.23 -14.05 6.48
C ARG A 70 -7.62 -12.65 6.38
N ASN A 71 -6.77 -12.26 7.33
CA ASN A 71 -6.01 -11.01 7.26
C ASN A 71 -4.65 -11.30 6.64
N PRO A 72 -4.13 -10.41 5.77
CA PRO A 72 -2.77 -10.52 5.26
C PRO A 72 -1.76 -10.64 6.42
N SER A 73 -0.98 -11.73 6.43
CA SER A 73 -0.02 -12.04 7.51
C SER A 73 1.41 -12.17 7.02
N SER A 74 1.60 -12.62 5.78
CA SER A 74 2.93 -12.83 5.20
C SER A 74 2.90 -12.75 3.69
N GLU A 75 4.06 -12.59 3.07
CA GLU A 75 4.21 -12.57 1.61
C GLU A 75 5.46 -13.31 1.16
N LEU A 76 5.44 -13.78 -0.09
CA LEU A 76 6.60 -14.38 -0.73
C LEU A 76 7.45 -13.27 -1.36
N ILE A 77 8.68 -13.11 -0.87
CA ILE A 77 9.65 -12.14 -1.37
C ILE A 77 10.84 -12.89 -1.99
N SER A 78 11.25 -12.48 -3.19
CA SER A 78 12.45 -13.03 -3.81
C SER A 78 13.72 -12.49 -3.16
N TYR A 79 14.78 -13.31 -3.11
CA TYR A 79 16.11 -12.85 -2.67
C TYR A 79 16.67 -11.73 -3.56
N TYR A 80 16.30 -11.70 -4.84
CA TYR A 80 16.82 -10.77 -5.84
C TYR A 80 15.69 -9.96 -6.44
N GLY A 81 15.45 -8.75 -5.91
CA GLY A 81 14.45 -7.81 -6.43
C GLY A 81 14.94 -7.12 -7.72
N ALA A 82 16.22 -6.73 -7.74
CA ALA A 82 16.90 -6.07 -8.85
C ALA A 82 18.33 -6.64 -9.02
N HIS A 83 18.91 -6.47 -10.21
CA HIS A 83 20.28 -6.93 -10.49
C HIS A 83 21.36 -6.08 -9.79
N ASP A 84 21.03 -4.83 -9.44
CA ASP A 84 21.92 -3.82 -8.82
C ASP A 84 21.61 -3.58 -7.34
N THR A 85 21.00 -4.55 -6.64
CA THR A 85 20.54 -4.43 -5.24
C THR A 85 21.66 -3.94 -4.31
N SER A 86 22.90 -4.47 -4.44
CA SER A 86 24.02 -4.04 -3.59
C SER A 86 24.34 -2.55 -3.75
N LEU A 87 24.23 -2.01 -4.97
CA LEU A 87 24.43 -0.58 -5.23
C LEU A 87 23.28 0.23 -4.62
N LYS A 88 22.04 -0.22 -4.82
CA LYS A 88 20.85 0.44 -4.27
C LYS A 88 20.88 0.53 -2.76
N VAL A 89 21.26 -0.55 -2.07
CA VAL A 89 21.40 -0.55 -0.60
C VAL A 89 22.49 0.42 -0.15
N ARG A 90 23.63 0.48 -0.85
CA ARG A 90 24.69 1.46 -0.53
C ARG A 90 24.19 2.90 -0.71
N ASN A 91 23.46 3.17 -1.79
CA ASN A 91 22.86 4.48 -2.03
C ASN A 91 21.84 4.82 -0.91
N GLN A 92 21.00 3.87 -0.51
CA GLN A 92 20.02 4.05 0.55
C GLN A 92 20.69 4.43 1.89
N ILE A 93 21.80 3.78 2.22
CA ILE A 93 22.57 4.11 3.43
C ILE A 93 23.20 5.51 3.31
N ALA A 94 23.56 5.93 2.09
CA ALA A 94 24.20 7.21 1.83
C ALA A 94 23.20 8.39 1.70
N TRP A 95 21.89 8.15 1.67
CA TRP A 95 20.91 9.26 1.66
C TRP A 95 21.11 10.14 2.88
N THR A 96 21.29 11.43 2.63
CA THR A 96 21.50 12.40 3.71
C THR A 96 20.23 12.62 4.52
N ASP A 97 20.38 13.02 5.77
CA ASP A 97 19.21 13.36 6.60
C ASP A 97 18.40 14.52 6.04
N ASP A 98 19.08 15.42 5.32
CA ASP A 98 18.44 16.57 4.67
C ASP A 98 17.45 16.11 3.59
N ILE A 99 17.88 15.30 2.61
CA ILE A 99 16.96 14.83 1.57
C ILE A 99 15.85 13.92 2.12
N LYS A 100 16.16 13.07 3.12
CA LYS A 100 15.15 12.25 3.79
C LYS A 100 14.05 13.11 4.43
N LYS A 101 14.43 14.20 5.12
CA LYS A 101 13.49 15.15 5.71
C LYS A 101 12.69 15.92 4.67
N HIS A 102 13.32 16.36 3.56
CA HIS A 102 12.59 17.01 2.46
C HIS A 102 11.52 16.07 1.87
N VAL A 103 11.89 14.84 1.54
CA VAL A 103 10.96 13.84 1.03
C VAL A 103 9.84 13.54 2.04
N TRP A 104 10.17 13.46 3.33
CA TRP A 104 9.17 13.25 4.37
C TRP A 104 8.18 14.42 4.46
N THR A 105 8.67 15.65 4.42
CA THR A 105 7.82 16.85 4.40
C THR A 105 6.81 16.83 3.26
N GLU A 106 7.25 16.47 2.05
CA GLU A 106 6.36 16.36 0.88
C GLU A 106 5.32 15.25 1.03
N ILE A 107 5.72 14.09 1.57
CA ILE A 107 4.83 12.97 1.84
C ILE A 107 3.73 13.36 2.84
N VAL A 108 4.11 14.03 3.94
CA VAL A 108 3.16 14.51 4.96
C VAL A 108 2.21 15.54 4.39
N ALA A 109 2.75 16.54 3.67
CA ALA A 109 1.94 17.59 3.04
C ALA A 109 0.89 16.98 2.10
N GLU A 110 1.29 16.02 1.27
CA GLU A 110 0.36 15.37 0.34
C GLU A 110 -0.67 14.48 1.06
N LYS A 111 -0.29 13.76 2.11
CA LYS A 111 -1.24 13.02 2.95
C LYS A 111 -2.31 13.94 3.51
N ILE A 112 -1.90 15.05 4.16
CA ILE A 112 -2.83 16.01 4.76
C ILE A 112 -3.71 16.65 3.69
N ARG A 113 -3.17 16.98 2.51
CA ARG A 113 -3.94 17.51 1.37
C ARG A 113 -5.05 16.54 0.95
N LYS A 114 -4.75 15.25 0.84
CA LYS A 114 -5.77 14.23 0.50
C LYS A 114 -6.82 14.07 1.59
N GLN A 115 -6.42 14.12 2.85
CA GLN A 115 -7.35 14.12 3.97
C GLN A 115 -8.28 15.35 3.92
N ALA A 116 -7.75 16.55 3.63
CA ALA A 116 -8.55 17.77 3.47
C ALA A 116 -9.56 17.64 2.31
N LEU A 117 -9.13 17.14 1.15
CA LEU A 117 -10.01 16.88 0.01
C LEU A 117 -11.15 15.91 0.36
N HIS A 118 -10.87 14.85 1.13
CA HIS A 118 -11.89 13.93 1.59
C HIS A 118 -12.91 14.64 2.49
N LEU A 119 -12.46 15.47 3.44
CA LEU A 119 -13.35 16.23 4.31
C LEU A 119 -14.22 17.21 3.51
N GLN A 120 -13.67 17.88 2.48
CA GLN A 120 -14.44 18.71 1.56
C GLN A 120 -15.52 17.91 0.82
N HIS A 121 -15.17 16.73 0.30
CA HIS A 121 -16.13 15.85 -0.37
C HIS A 121 -17.31 15.49 0.57
N TRP A 122 -17.03 15.27 1.85
CA TRP A 122 -18.05 14.99 2.86
C TRP A 122 -18.62 16.25 3.53
N LYS A 123 -18.32 17.44 2.98
CA LYS A 123 -18.79 18.77 3.49
C LYS A 123 -18.51 18.97 4.97
N ARG A 124 -17.28 18.62 5.39
CA ARG A 124 -16.78 18.81 6.75
C ARG A 124 -15.95 20.09 6.81
N GLU A 125 -16.29 21.00 7.75
CA GLU A 125 -15.61 22.31 7.91
C GLU A 125 -14.15 22.15 8.36
N GLU A 126 -13.81 21.03 9.00
CA GLU A 126 -12.45 20.73 9.45
C GLU A 126 -11.44 20.61 8.28
N SER A 127 -11.91 20.57 7.04
CA SER A 127 -11.05 20.62 5.85
C SER A 127 -10.16 21.86 5.83
N ASP A 128 -10.68 23.02 6.24
CA ASP A 128 -9.95 24.30 6.23
C ASP A 128 -8.79 24.27 7.23
N LEU A 129 -9.02 23.66 8.41
CA LEU A 129 -7.97 23.46 9.39
C LEU A 129 -6.85 22.57 8.88
N LEU A 130 -7.18 21.52 8.11
CA LEU A 130 -6.16 20.65 7.50
C LEU A 130 -5.33 21.42 6.46
N TYR A 131 -5.94 22.28 5.66
CA TYR A 131 -5.19 23.15 4.74
C TYR A 131 -4.28 24.14 5.48
N GLN A 132 -4.73 24.66 6.61
CA GLN A 132 -3.87 25.48 7.47
C GLN A 132 -2.66 24.68 7.97
N TYR A 133 -2.86 23.46 8.43
CA TYR A 133 -1.75 22.60 8.89
C TYR A 133 -0.71 22.34 7.80
N ILE A 134 -1.11 22.22 6.52
CA ILE A 134 -0.15 22.08 5.41
C ILE A 134 0.82 23.28 5.37
N ASN A 135 0.31 24.49 5.57
CA ASN A 135 1.13 25.71 5.56
C ASN A 135 2.01 25.84 6.82
N GLU A 136 1.69 25.10 7.87
CA GLU A 136 2.40 25.09 9.15
C GLU A 136 3.38 23.92 9.29
N ILE A 137 3.53 23.07 8.27
CA ILE A 137 4.51 21.98 8.30
C ILE A 137 5.91 22.57 8.30
N GLU A 138 6.63 22.29 9.37
CA GLU A 138 8.07 22.60 9.44
C GLU A 138 8.88 21.48 8.78
N PHE A 139 10.12 21.84 8.39
CA PHE A 139 11.03 20.91 7.74
C PHE A 139 11.22 19.61 8.53
N GLY A 140 10.90 18.48 7.91
CA GLY A 140 10.90 17.16 8.52
C GLY A 140 9.71 16.89 9.45
N ASP A 141 8.67 17.76 9.40
CA ASP A 141 7.48 17.67 10.26
C ASP A 141 7.79 17.58 11.76
N VAL A 142 8.79 18.36 12.22
CA VAL A 142 9.25 18.34 13.62
C VAL A 142 8.17 18.73 14.64
N THR A 143 7.14 19.46 14.19
CA THR A 143 5.96 19.83 15.00
C THR A 143 4.83 18.80 14.96
N ASN A 144 5.04 17.65 14.29
CA ASN A 144 4.08 16.55 14.17
C ASN A 144 2.71 16.99 13.65
N ARG A 145 2.68 17.79 12.59
CA ARG A 145 1.43 18.18 11.93
C ARG A 145 0.69 16.99 11.34
N GLU A 146 1.42 15.96 10.92
CA GLU A 146 0.86 14.67 10.48
C GLU A 146 -0.07 14.07 11.53
N GLY A 147 0.40 13.94 12.77
CA GLY A 147 -0.38 13.40 13.88
C GLY A 147 -1.58 14.27 14.27
N HIS A 148 -1.41 15.61 14.26
CA HIS A 148 -2.51 16.55 14.53
C HIS A 148 -3.59 16.47 13.46
N ALA A 149 -3.20 16.49 12.19
CA ALA A 149 -4.12 16.35 11.06
C ALA A 149 -4.87 15.02 11.08
N ALA A 150 -4.17 13.92 11.38
CA ALA A 150 -4.79 12.60 11.47
C ALA A 150 -5.88 12.56 12.56
N LYS A 151 -5.66 13.17 13.72
CA LYS A 151 -6.66 13.23 14.79
C LYS A 151 -7.91 14.00 14.35
N VAL A 152 -7.73 15.19 13.78
CA VAL A 152 -8.84 16.01 13.27
C VAL A 152 -9.60 15.26 12.18
N TYR A 153 -8.87 14.71 11.20
CA TYR A 153 -9.43 13.98 10.08
C TYR A 153 -10.28 12.78 10.50
N PHE A 154 -9.76 11.89 11.34
CA PHE A 154 -10.49 10.70 11.76
C PHE A 154 -11.72 11.05 12.60
N ASN A 155 -11.65 12.06 13.47
CA ASN A 155 -12.78 12.52 14.26
C ASN A 155 -13.86 13.13 13.36
N ALA A 156 -13.50 13.95 12.39
CA ALA A 156 -14.44 14.53 11.43
C ALA A 156 -15.09 13.46 10.53
N LEU A 157 -14.33 12.42 10.16
CA LEU A 157 -14.81 11.39 9.24
C LEU A 157 -15.66 10.32 9.92
N PHE A 158 -15.27 9.84 11.12
CA PHE A 158 -15.87 8.70 11.78
C PHE A 158 -16.58 9.04 13.12
N GLY A 159 -16.47 10.29 13.59
CA GLY A 159 -17.09 10.78 14.82
C GLY A 159 -16.07 11.09 15.91
N MET A 160 -16.47 12.00 16.84
CA MET A 160 -15.58 12.56 17.87
C MET A 160 -15.00 11.52 18.82
N ASP A 161 -15.71 10.41 19.03
CA ASP A 161 -15.28 9.33 19.92
C ASP A 161 -14.40 8.28 19.19
N PHE A 162 -14.13 8.48 17.92
CA PHE A 162 -13.32 7.53 17.14
C PHE A 162 -11.85 7.58 17.53
N THR A 163 -11.30 6.42 17.88
CA THR A 163 -9.86 6.23 18.11
C THR A 163 -9.34 5.07 17.29
N ARG A 164 -8.12 5.23 16.73
CA ARG A 164 -7.46 4.19 15.93
C ARG A 164 -7.06 2.96 16.76
N SER A 165 -7.00 3.07 18.07
CA SER A 165 -6.68 1.96 18.99
C SER A 165 -7.90 1.13 19.42
N ALA A 166 -9.13 1.58 19.14
CA ALA A 166 -10.33 0.86 19.52
C ALA A 166 -10.53 -0.41 18.69
N GLU A 167 -10.94 -1.49 19.32
CA GLU A 167 -11.33 -2.73 18.65
C GLU A 167 -12.78 -2.60 18.14
N ASN A 168 -12.91 -2.18 16.89
CA ASN A 168 -14.19 -2.06 16.21
C ASN A 168 -14.08 -2.43 14.73
N VAL A 169 -15.23 -2.58 14.09
CA VAL A 169 -15.35 -3.02 12.70
C VAL A 169 -14.68 -2.04 11.74
N THR A 170 -14.79 -0.73 11.97
CA THR A 170 -14.15 0.31 11.17
C THR A 170 -12.62 0.18 11.21
N ASN A 171 -12.05 0.03 12.40
CA ASN A 171 -10.60 -0.16 12.54
C ASN A 171 -10.12 -1.48 11.95
N ALA A 172 -10.92 -2.55 12.03
CA ALA A 172 -10.61 -3.82 11.37
C ALA A 172 -10.50 -3.63 9.84
N ALA A 173 -11.44 -2.91 9.24
CA ALA A 173 -11.43 -2.61 7.81
C ALA A 173 -10.26 -1.70 7.39
N LEU A 174 -9.98 -0.64 8.17
CA LEU A 174 -8.83 0.25 7.95
C LEU A 174 -7.51 -0.54 8.02
N ASN A 175 -7.35 -1.37 9.05
CA ASN A 175 -6.14 -2.18 9.23
C ASN A 175 -5.95 -3.18 8.07
N TYR A 176 -7.03 -3.80 7.62
CA TYR A 176 -6.99 -4.70 6.45
C TYR A 176 -6.55 -3.97 5.18
N GLY A 177 -7.18 -2.84 4.87
CA GLY A 177 -6.82 -2.04 3.70
C GLY A 177 -5.39 -1.50 3.77
N TYR A 178 -4.93 -1.03 4.94
CA TYR A 178 -3.54 -0.61 5.13
C TYR A 178 -2.54 -1.76 4.96
N SER A 179 -2.90 -2.97 5.39
CA SER A 179 -2.05 -4.15 5.17
C SER A 179 -1.91 -4.50 3.68
N LEU A 180 -2.96 -4.31 2.88
CA LEU A 180 -2.89 -4.47 1.41
C LEU A 180 -1.97 -3.44 0.76
N LEU A 181 -2.07 -2.16 1.18
CA LEU A 181 -1.18 -1.10 0.72
C LEU A 181 0.26 -1.40 1.12
N LEU A 182 0.50 -1.69 2.41
CA LEU A 182 1.83 -1.99 2.95
C LEU A 182 2.50 -3.11 2.15
N SER A 183 1.80 -4.22 1.93
CA SER A 183 2.32 -5.32 1.14
C SER A 183 2.62 -4.90 -0.30
N THR A 184 1.82 -4.00 -0.91
CA THR A 184 2.08 -3.49 -2.26
C THR A 184 3.31 -2.59 -2.30
N PHE A 185 3.48 -1.69 -1.34
CA PHE A 185 4.67 -0.84 -1.22
C PHE A 185 5.92 -1.65 -0.89
N ASN A 186 5.82 -2.62 0.01
CA ASN A 186 6.92 -3.52 0.38
C ASN A 186 7.51 -4.22 -0.86
N ARG A 187 6.64 -4.78 -1.70
CA ARG A 187 7.03 -5.35 -2.98
C ARG A 187 7.74 -4.33 -3.87
N CYS A 188 7.21 -3.08 -3.96
CA CYS A 188 7.81 -2.04 -4.78
C CYS A 188 9.22 -1.67 -4.27
N VAL A 189 9.43 -1.55 -2.97
CA VAL A 189 10.73 -1.29 -2.36
C VAL A 189 11.72 -2.38 -2.75
N VAL A 190 11.39 -3.64 -2.48
CA VAL A 190 12.26 -4.79 -2.79
C VAL A 190 12.51 -4.93 -4.30
N ALA A 191 11.47 -4.74 -5.14
CA ALA A 191 11.61 -4.82 -6.59
C ALA A 191 12.51 -3.75 -7.19
N ASN A 192 12.69 -2.61 -6.50
CA ASN A 192 13.65 -1.57 -6.87
C ASN A 192 15.05 -1.78 -6.25
N GLY A 193 15.27 -2.85 -5.52
CA GLY A 193 16.57 -3.22 -4.94
C GLY A 193 16.89 -2.58 -3.59
N TYR A 194 15.93 -1.91 -2.96
CA TYR A 194 16.07 -1.30 -1.63
C TYR A 194 15.60 -2.24 -0.53
N ILE A 195 16.04 -2.00 0.71
CA ILE A 195 15.60 -2.74 1.89
C ILE A 195 14.52 -1.97 2.64
N THR A 196 13.59 -2.68 3.25
CA THR A 196 12.40 -2.09 3.87
C THR A 196 12.67 -1.54 5.27
N GLN A 197 13.71 -2.00 5.93
CA GLN A 197 14.04 -1.66 7.33
C GLN A 197 14.51 -0.23 7.49
N LEU A 198 15.28 0.31 6.54
CA LEU A 198 15.83 1.67 6.61
C LEU A 198 14.77 2.68 6.13
N GLY A 199 14.18 3.41 7.07
CA GLY A 199 13.16 4.42 6.82
C GLY A 199 13.69 5.80 6.43
N LEU A 200 12.78 6.79 6.42
CA LEU A 200 13.10 8.18 6.06
C LEU A 200 13.28 9.06 7.30
N PHE A 201 12.51 8.87 8.36
CA PHE A 201 12.46 9.80 9.48
C PHE A 201 12.58 9.12 10.84
N HIS A 202 11.65 8.26 11.25
CA HIS A 202 11.72 7.55 12.53
C HIS A 202 12.30 6.16 12.32
N ASP A 203 13.43 5.87 12.94
CA ASP A 203 14.00 4.51 12.96
C ASP A 203 13.34 3.69 14.07
N ASN A 204 12.13 3.19 13.79
CA ASN A 204 11.52 2.23 14.70
C ASN A 204 12.21 0.88 14.52
N VAL A 205 13.05 0.52 15.50
CA VAL A 205 13.85 -0.71 15.48
C VAL A 205 13.01 -2.00 15.44
N PHE A 206 11.73 -1.93 15.80
CA PHE A 206 10.82 -3.07 15.77
C PHE A 206 10.03 -3.18 14.47
N ASN A 207 10.08 -2.16 13.60
CA ASN A 207 9.34 -2.16 12.35
C ASN A 207 10.22 -2.62 11.18
N GLN A 208 9.94 -3.81 10.68
CA GLN A 208 10.65 -4.38 9.52
C GLN A 208 10.32 -3.65 8.19
N PHE A 209 9.30 -2.80 8.17
CA PHE A 209 8.74 -2.18 6.97
C PHE A 209 8.78 -0.65 7.03
N ASN A 210 9.75 -0.10 7.76
CA ASN A 210 9.87 1.35 7.95
C ASN A 210 9.69 2.14 6.65
N LEU A 211 10.49 1.84 5.60
CA LEU A 211 10.42 2.58 4.34
C LEU A 211 9.06 2.44 3.65
N ALA A 212 8.51 1.24 3.59
CA ALA A 212 7.20 1.01 2.98
C ALA A 212 6.07 1.73 3.75
N CYS A 213 6.16 1.81 5.08
CA CYS A 213 5.21 2.55 5.91
C CYS A 213 5.22 4.05 5.58
N TYR A 214 6.40 4.67 5.38
CA TYR A 214 6.49 6.08 4.97
C TYR A 214 5.94 6.32 3.57
N LEU A 215 6.34 5.48 2.62
CA LEU A 215 5.91 5.63 1.23
C LEU A 215 4.40 5.49 1.06
N MET A 216 3.73 4.67 1.86
CA MET A 216 2.29 4.46 1.72
C MET A 216 1.41 5.59 2.30
N GLU A 217 1.97 6.52 3.09
CA GLU A 217 1.19 7.54 3.79
C GLU A 217 0.24 8.34 2.89
N PRO A 218 0.65 8.84 1.71
CA PRO A 218 -0.26 9.56 0.82
C PRO A 218 -1.39 8.70 0.24
N PHE A 219 -1.27 7.37 0.32
CA PHE A 219 -2.26 6.43 -0.21
C PHE A 219 -3.23 5.90 0.85
N ARG A 220 -2.93 6.08 2.14
CA ARG A 220 -3.85 5.68 3.24
C ARG A 220 -5.24 6.30 3.09
N PRO A 221 -5.38 7.59 2.71
CA PRO A 221 -6.69 8.19 2.53
C PRO A 221 -7.59 7.45 1.52
N LEU A 222 -7.06 6.73 0.54
CA LEU A 222 -7.88 5.91 -0.36
C LEU A 222 -8.60 4.78 0.38
N VAL A 223 -7.91 4.15 1.32
CA VAL A 223 -8.52 3.13 2.20
C VAL A 223 -9.60 3.77 3.07
N ASP A 224 -9.30 4.94 3.66
CA ASP A 224 -10.23 5.66 4.54
C ASP A 224 -11.53 6.01 3.80
N LEU A 225 -11.40 6.51 2.56
CA LEU A 225 -12.52 6.82 1.68
C LEU A 225 -13.34 5.57 1.36
N LYS A 226 -12.67 4.47 1.01
CA LYS A 226 -13.31 3.18 0.71
C LYS A 226 -14.09 2.67 1.91
N VAL A 227 -13.47 2.65 3.09
CA VAL A 227 -14.11 2.25 4.36
C VAL A 227 -15.34 3.11 4.65
N LYS A 228 -15.24 4.43 4.48
CA LYS A 228 -16.36 5.34 4.71
C LYS A 228 -17.51 5.12 3.74
N LYS A 229 -17.22 4.85 2.46
CA LYS A 229 -18.22 4.58 1.42
C LYS A 229 -18.93 3.24 1.61
N MET A 230 -18.23 2.20 2.06
CA MET A 230 -18.78 0.86 2.21
C MET A 230 -19.90 0.76 3.25
N ALA A 231 -19.92 1.61 4.30
CA ALA A 231 -20.99 1.74 5.30
C ALA A 231 -21.51 0.39 5.86
N PHE A 232 -20.60 -0.52 6.22
CA PHE A 232 -20.89 -1.90 6.64
C PHE A 232 -21.09 -2.02 8.16
N LEU A 233 -21.82 -3.06 8.59
CA LEU A 233 -22.00 -3.42 10.00
C LEU A 233 -21.01 -4.52 10.46
N PHE A 234 -20.57 -5.36 9.52
CA PHE A 234 -19.63 -6.45 9.73
C PHE A 234 -18.50 -6.34 8.71
N PHE A 235 -17.33 -6.85 9.03
CA PHE A 235 -16.19 -6.87 8.11
C PHE A 235 -15.71 -8.32 7.93
N GLU A 236 -16.38 -9.02 7.05
CA GLU A 236 -16.16 -10.44 6.78
C GLU A 236 -15.64 -10.65 5.35
N LYS A 237 -15.91 -11.80 4.78
CA LYS A 237 -15.34 -12.22 3.49
C LYS A 237 -15.70 -11.25 2.34
N GLU A 238 -16.95 -10.83 2.27
CA GLU A 238 -17.45 -10.03 1.16
C GLU A 238 -16.89 -8.61 1.21
N GLU A 239 -16.87 -8.00 2.39
CA GLU A 239 -16.27 -6.69 2.61
C GLU A 239 -14.75 -6.71 2.39
N LYS A 240 -14.08 -7.79 2.77
CA LYS A 240 -12.64 -7.97 2.47
C LYS A 240 -12.38 -8.07 0.97
N HIS A 241 -13.21 -8.79 0.21
CA HIS A 241 -13.10 -8.85 -1.25
C HIS A 241 -13.36 -7.50 -1.90
N GLU A 242 -14.34 -6.75 -1.38
CA GLU A 242 -14.59 -5.38 -1.81
C GLU A 242 -13.38 -4.47 -1.50
N MET A 243 -12.74 -4.61 -0.33
CA MET A 243 -11.53 -3.87 -0.01
C MET A 243 -10.37 -4.21 -0.96
N VAL A 244 -10.21 -5.48 -1.36
CA VAL A 244 -9.18 -5.87 -2.34
C VAL A 244 -9.41 -5.21 -3.70
N SER A 245 -10.66 -4.90 -4.06
CA SER A 245 -10.97 -4.20 -5.32
C SER A 245 -10.34 -2.81 -5.42
N LEU A 246 -10.02 -2.17 -4.28
CA LEU A 246 -9.29 -0.91 -4.21
C LEU A 246 -8.01 -0.93 -5.07
N LEU A 247 -7.29 -2.03 -5.09
CA LEU A 247 -6.04 -2.16 -5.86
C LEU A 247 -6.25 -2.08 -7.38
N LYS A 248 -7.50 -2.18 -7.85
CA LYS A 248 -7.90 -2.07 -9.25
C LYS A 248 -8.57 -0.73 -9.59
N GLU A 249 -8.76 0.15 -8.62
CA GLU A 249 -9.30 1.48 -8.87
C GLU A 249 -8.33 2.28 -9.74
N GLU A 250 -8.88 3.14 -10.58
CA GLU A 250 -8.11 3.99 -11.47
C GLU A 250 -7.83 5.34 -10.79
N VAL A 251 -6.59 5.79 -10.91
CA VAL A 251 -6.13 7.10 -10.45
C VAL A 251 -5.30 7.76 -11.54
N THR A 252 -5.22 9.07 -11.52
CA THR A 252 -4.35 9.81 -12.45
C THR A 252 -2.98 10.03 -11.82
N ILE A 253 -1.90 9.62 -12.49
CA ILE A 253 -0.52 9.90 -12.10
C ILE A 253 0.33 10.20 -13.33
N GLY A 254 1.17 11.23 -13.27
CA GLY A 254 1.99 11.63 -14.41
C GLY A 254 1.16 11.92 -15.67
N ASN A 255 -0.04 12.52 -15.51
CA ASN A 255 -1.01 12.84 -16.57
C ASN A 255 -1.57 11.63 -17.31
N ARG A 256 -1.60 10.46 -16.69
CA ARG A 256 -2.19 9.23 -17.24
C ARG A 256 -3.09 8.55 -16.22
N ASN A 257 -4.16 7.95 -16.70
CA ASN A 257 -4.97 7.07 -15.86
C ASN A 257 -4.27 5.71 -15.74
N GLU A 258 -4.08 5.28 -14.52
CA GLU A 258 -3.39 4.04 -14.18
C GLU A 258 -4.16 3.31 -13.07
N TYR A 259 -4.12 1.98 -13.09
CA TYR A 259 -4.58 1.23 -11.92
C TYR A 259 -3.73 1.56 -10.70
N LEU A 260 -4.33 1.57 -9.51
CA LEU A 260 -3.67 1.95 -8.26
C LEU A 260 -2.35 1.19 -8.06
N THR A 261 -2.29 -0.09 -8.36
CA THR A 261 -1.05 -0.88 -8.26
C THR A 261 0.07 -0.36 -9.17
N ASN A 262 -0.26 0.16 -10.36
CA ASN A 262 0.74 0.75 -11.25
C ASN A 262 1.11 2.17 -10.83
N ALA A 263 0.14 2.96 -10.34
CA ALA A 263 0.40 4.28 -9.77
C ALA A 263 1.35 4.19 -8.58
N ILE A 264 1.19 3.20 -7.70
CA ILE A 264 2.12 2.94 -6.58
C ILE A 264 3.54 2.66 -7.09
N LYS A 265 3.72 1.90 -8.19
CA LYS A 265 5.05 1.65 -8.78
C LYS A 265 5.68 2.94 -9.31
N ILE A 266 4.90 3.76 -10.01
CA ILE A 266 5.37 5.05 -10.58
C ILE A 266 5.77 6.01 -9.46
N TYR A 267 4.91 6.15 -8.44
CA TYR A 267 5.18 7.00 -7.28
C TYR A 267 6.43 6.53 -6.53
N THR A 268 6.47 5.25 -6.13
CA THR A 268 7.61 4.69 -5.37
C THR A 268 8.93 4.91 -6.10
N ARG A 269 8.96 4.71 -7.43
CA ARG A 269 10.15 4.96 -8.23
C ARG A 269 10.53 6.43 -8.22
N SER A 270 9.57 7.34 -8.40
CA SER A 270 9.84 8.77 -8.40
C SER A 270 10.37 9.29 -7.04
N VAL A 271 9.94 8.68 -5.93
CA VAL A 271 10.52 8.98 -4.60
C VAL A 271 11.96 8.50 -4.50
N PHE A 272 12.29 7.33 -5.04
CA PHE A 272 13.68 6.86 -5.06
C PHE A 272 14.56 7.70 -5.97
N ASP A 273 14.05 8.16 -7.11
CA ASP A 273 14.76 9.09 -7.99
C ASP A 273 15.03 10.40 -7.24
N ALA A 274 14.03 10.97 -6.54
CA ALA A 274 14.17 12.17 -5.72
C ALA A 274 15.23 12.01 -4.60
N LEU A 275 15.23 10.88 -3.91
CA LEU A 275 16.21 10.58 -2.85
C LEU A 275 17.65 10.45 -3.39
N ASN A 276 17.81 9.83 -4.57
CA ASN A 276 19.13 9.63 -5.17
C ASN A 276 19.71 10.90 -5.81
N ASP A 277 18.84 11.74 -6.40
CA ASP A 277 19.23 12.95 -7.14
C ASP A 277 19.17 14.22 -6.26
N ASN A 278 18.75 14.10 -4.98
CA ASN A 278 18.51 15.22 -4.05
C ASN A 278 17.51 16.25 -4.60
N ASP A 279 16.44 15.79 -5.26
CA ASP A 279 15.47 16.66 -5.93
C ASP A 279 14.02 16.18 -5.69
N VAL A 280 13.34 16.76 -4.71
CA VAL A 280 11.95 16.42 -4.35
C VAL A 280 10.93 16.75 -5.44
N SER A 281 11.27 17.62 -6.42
CA SER A 281 10.39 17.96 -7.53
C SER A 281 10.09 16.78 -8.45
N GLN A 282 10.87 15.71 -8.38
CA GLN A 282 10.68 14.48 -9.14
C GLN A 282 9.52 13.62 -8.60
N ILE A 283 9.05 13.86 -7.38
CA ILE A 283 8.00 13.05 -6.75
C ILE A 283 6.68 13.25 -7.51
N LYS A 284 6.11 12.12 -7.93
CA LYS A 284 4.84 12.09 -8.67
C LYS A 284 3.73 11.58 -7.75
N PHE A 285 2.90 12.48 -7.25
CA PHE A 285 1.72 12.10 -6.49
C PHE A 285 0.54 11.78 -7.43
N TYR A 286 -0.31 10.85 -7.01
CA TYR A 286 -1.54 10.54 -7.74
C TYR A 286 -2.63 11.58 -7.45
N ARG A 287 -3.61 11.66 -8.35
CA ARG A 287 -4.87 12.37 -8.16
C ARG A 287 -6.02 11.39 -8.34
N THR A 288 -7.04 11.52 -7.55
CA THR A 288 -8.28 10.74 -7.73
C THR A 288 -9.20 11.48 -8.68
N ASN A 289 -9.91 10.73 -9.53
CA ASN A 289 -10.90 11.30 -10.44
C ASN A 289 -12.24 11.58 -9.74
N GLU A 290 -12.36 11.17 -8.46
CA GLU A 290 -13.60 11.25 -7.69
C GLU A 290 -13.63 12.41 -6.67
N LEU A 291 -12.52 13.17 -6.53
CA LEU A 291 -12.39 14.26 -5.55
C LEU A 291 -11.97 15.56 -6.24
#